data_750b466d9f402ff270a835fb8ac1ee29
#
_entry.id   750b466d9f402ff270a835fb8ac1ee29
#
_cell.length_a   1.000
_cell.length_b   1.000
_cell.length_c   1.000
_cell.angle_alpha   90.00
_cell.angle_beta   90.00
_cell.angle_gamma   90.00
#
_symmetry.space_group_name_H-M   'P 1'
#
loop_
_entity.id
_entity.type
_entity.pdbx_description
1 polymer ?
#
loop_
_entity_poly.entity_id
_entity_poly.type
_entity_poly.pdbx_seq_one_letter_code
_entity_poly.pdbx_strand_id
1 'polypeptide(L)'
;ACTRGTIDRAVAIDDVKKFIADLELKEENRYVPKVNMAVSPARKIKMDKWPQKIAIIGAGPAGLSAAYYLATMGYVPTVFEKNAELGGMMRYGIPSYKLEKDVIDAEIDVLKKLGVEFRCNTEVDKDVTIEGLKKDGYKAFYVAIGCQGGRYPGVDNDHAEGTYIAVDYLKDAYENRDTKFDGDVVVVGGGNVAIDCARTAHRQGAKNVNMFALETRETMPASIDEIKEALEENVVINNSWGPKELKVDESGKVTSIVFKKCTATIVDGKFNPQYDESETMEIDADKVIFAIGQAVVWGDMLKGTNVKF
;
A
#
# COMPACT_ATOMS: atom_id res chain seq x y z
N ALA A 1 12.26 19.91 -3.43
CA ALA A 1 11.47 20.98 -4.05
C ALA A 1 12.28 21.65 -5.14
N CYS A 2 11.72 21.80 -6.35
CA CYS A 2 12.39 22.48 -7.46
C CYS A 2 12.23 23.99 -7.28
N THR A 3 13.35 24.73 -7.19
CA THR A 3 13.36 26.19 -7.03
C THR A 3 12.68 26.92 -8.22
N ARG A 4 12.58 26.31 -9.39
CA ARG A 4 11.83 26.83 -10.53
C ARG A 4 10.36 27.09 -10.20
N GLY A 5 9.76 26.28 -9.35
CA GLY A 5 8.38 26.45 -8.90
C GLY A 5 8.08 27.75 -8.15
N THR A 6 9.12 28.53 -7.77
CA THR A 6 8.95 29.88 -7.20
C THR A 6 8.79 30.96 -8.29
N ILE A 7 9.08 30.63 -9.54
CA ILE A 7 9.05 31.57 -10.68
C ILE A 7 7.82 31.28 -11.55
N ASP A 8 7.62 30.03 -11.93
CA ASP A 8 6.51 29.60 -12.78
C ASP A 8 6.05 28.17 -12.41
N ARG A 9 6.55 27.15 -13.06
CA ARG A 9 6.20 25.74 -12.81
C ARG A 9 7.44 24.92 -12.48
N ALA A 10 7.33 24.07 -11.47
CA ALA A 10 8.39 23.12 -11.15
C ALA A 10 8.70 22.21 -12.37
N VAL A 11 9.96 21.85 -12.54
CA VAL A 11 10.35 20.89 -13.59
C VAL A 11 9.71 19.54 -13.30
N ALA A 12 9.06 18.96 -14.30
CA ALA A 12 8.40 17.65 -14.21
C ALA A 12 9.43 16.52 -14.22
N ILE A 13 10.24 16.42 -13.15
CA ILE A 13 11.35 15.47 -13.05
C ILE A 13 10.85 14.03 -13.09
N ASP A 14 9.71 13.76 -12.46
CA ASP A 14 9.15 12.41 -12.41
C ASP A 14 8.63 11.96 -13.77
N ASP A 15 8.00 12.85 -14.53
CA ASP A 15 7.57 12.56 -15.91
C ASP A 15 8.77 12.27 -16.82
N VAL A 16 9.88 13.02 -16.68
CA VAL A 16 11.11 12.76 -17.42
C VAL A 16 11.72 11.41 -17.05
N LYS A 17 11.74 11.07 -15.75
CA LYS A 17 12.20 9.75 -15.28
C LYS A 17 11.32 8.63 -15.81
N LYS A 18 10.00 8.81 -15.77
CA LYS A 18 9.05 7.84 -16.33
C LYS A 18 9.30 7.64 -17.83
N PHE A 19 9.44 8.70 -18.59
CA PHE A 19 9.73 8.63 -20.02
C PHE A 19 10.99 7.82 -20.33
N ILE A 20 12.08 8.03 -19.57
CA ILE A 20 13.33 7.27 -19.74
C ILE A 20 13.13 5.79 -19.39
N ALA A 21 12.41 5.50 -18.29
CA ALA A 21 12.10 4.14 -17.88
C ALA A 21 11.22 3.42 -18.92
N ASP A 22 10.21 4.10 -19.48
CA ASP A 22 9.35 3.56 -20.52
C ASP A 22 10.10 3.24 -21.82
N LEU A 23 11.17 3.99 -22.13
CA LEU A 23 12.07 3.67 -23.25
C LEU A 23 12.90 2.41 -22.95
N GLU A 24 13.48 2.32 -21.75
CA GLU A 24 14.26 1.16 -21.32
C GLU A 24 13.43 -0.13 -21.28
N LEU A 25 12.15 -0.03 -20.88
CA LEU A 25 11.22 -1.17 -20.90
C LEU A 25 10.96 -1.75 -22.29
N LYS A 26 11.14 -0.96 -23.35
CA LYS A 26 10.97 -1.40 -24.75
C LYS A 26 12.21 -2.05 -25.33
N GLU A 27 13.34 -1.97 -24.63
CA GLU A 27 14.58 -2.59 -25.09
C GLU A 27 14.48 -4.11 -25.03
N GLU A 28 14.87 -4.78 -26.11
CA GLU A 28 14.89 -6.25 -26.21
C GLU A 28 15.80 -6.90 -25.15
N ASN A 29 16.91 -6.22 -24.84
CA ASN A 29 17.90 -6.67 -23.87
C ASN A 29 18.05 -5.63 -22.74
N ARG A 30 17.18 -5.72 -21.75
CA ARG A 30 17.24 -4.85 -20.56
C ARG A 30 18.56 -5.01 -19.81
N TYR A 31 19.04 -3.91 -19.26
CA TYR A 31 20.25 -3.91 -18.45
C TYR A 31 20.07 -4.72 -17.17
N VAL A 32 20.93 -5.71 -16.98
CA VAL A 32 21.07 -6.46 -15.73
C VAL A 32 22.42 -6.10 -15.10
N PRO A 33 22.43 -5.59 -13.85
CA PRO A 33 23.68 -5.22 -13.19
C PRO A 33 24.64 -6.41 -13.07
N LYS A 34 25.93 -6.13 -13.20
CA LYS A 34 26.97 -7.15 -12.94
C LYS A 34 27.10 -7.37 -11.44
N VAL A 35 27.19 -8.63 -11.02
CA VAL A 35 27.50 -8.97 -9.63
C VAL A 35 28.87 -8.46 -9.26
N ASN A 36 28.95 -7.63 -8.23
CA ASN A 36 30.21 -7.08 -7.74
C ASN A 36 30.58 -7.69 -6.37
N MET A 37 31.40 -8.72 -6.41
CA MET A 37 31.92 -9.38 -5.21
C MET A 37 33.02 -8.59 -4.49
N ALA A 38 33.49 -7.49 -5.05
CA ALA A 38 34.67 -6.74 -4.58
C ALA A 38 34.39 -5.81 -3.39
N VAL A 39 33.18 -5.79 -2.83
CA VAL A 39 32.81 -4.87 -1.72
C VAL A 39 33.41 -5.25 -0.36
N SER A 40 34.10 -6.39 -0.25
CA SER A 40 34.84 -6.74 0.97
C SER A 40 36.36 -6.85 0.71
N PRO A 41 37.15 -5.81 1.07
CA PRO A 41 38.62 -5.86 0.95
C PRO A 41 39.29 -6.97 1.78
N ALA A 42 38.56 -7.55 2.73
CA ALA A 42 39.09 -8.55 3.67
C ALA A 42 39.04 -9.99 3.19
N ARG A 43 38.39 -10.31 2.05
CA ARG A 43 38.24 -11.68 1.58
C ARG A 43 38.70 -11.85 0.13
N LYS A 44 39.97 -12.20 -0.04
CA LYS A 44 40.54 -12.72 -1.32
C LYS A 44 40.08 -14.15 -1.62
N ILE A 45 38.77 -14.42 -1.57
CA ILE A 45 38.23 -15.73 -1.93
C ILE A 45 37.57 -15.60 -3.29
N LYS A 46 38.08 -16.31 -4.29
CA LYS A 46 37.45 -16.49 -5.60
C LYS A 46 36.21 -17.39 -5.42
N MET A 47 35.08 -16.82 -5.07
CA MET A 47 33.79 -17.50 -5.04
C MET A 47 32.85 -16.75 -5.98
N ASP A 48 32.12 -17.48 -6.80
CA ASP A 48 31.13 -16.89 -7.71
C ASP A 48 29.90 -16.37 -6.93
N LYS A 49 29.65 -16.92 -5.74
CA LYS A 49 28.53 -16.54 -4.85
C LYS A 49 28.91 -16.75 -3.38
N TRP A 50 28.28 -15.95 -2.50
CA TRP A 50 28.40 -16.15 -1.06
C TRP A 50 27.53 -17.33 -0.60
N PRO A 51 28.04 -18.24 0.25
CA PRO A 51 27.32 -19.46 0.65
C PRO A 51 26.20 -19.22 1.68
N GLN A 52 26.14 -18.04 2.28
CA GLN A 52 25.16 -17.72 3.31
C GLN A 52 23.79 -17.54 2.68
N LYS A 53 22.82 -18.37 3.11
CA LYS A 53 21.42 -18.20 2.76
C LYS A 53 20.81 -17.04 3.54
N ILE A 54 20.12 -16.14 2.84
CA ILE A 54 19.42 -15.00 3.41
C ILE A 54 17.94 -15.13 3.07
N ALA A 55 17.08 -15.06 4.08
CA ALA A 55 15.64 -15.03 3.89
C ALA A 55 15.14 -13.59 3.93
N ILE A 56 14.38 -13.20 2.93
CA ILE A 56 13.65 -11.92 2.89
C ILE A 56 12.18 -12.26 3.02
N ILE A 57 11.49 -11.64 3.97
CA ILE A 57 10.08 -11.92 4.28
C ILE A 57 9.23 -10.77 3.76
N GLY A 58 8.56 -10.98 2.65
CA GLY A 58 7.75 -10.00 1.91
C GLY A 58 8.43 -9.50 0.65
N ALA A 59 7.70 -9.54 -0.47
CA ALA A 59 8.13 -9.11 -1.80
C ALA A 59 7.57 -7.72 -2.18
N GLY A 60 7.35 -6.85 -1.20
CA GLY A 60 7.05 -5.44 -1.42
C GLY A 60 8.32 -4.64 -1.77
N PRO A 61 8.21 -3.30 -1.94
CA PRO A 61 9.34 -2.44 -2.32
C PRO A 61 10.60 -2.64 -1.48
N ALA A 62 10.45 -2.76 -0.16
CA ALA A 62 11.57 -2.93 0.77
C ALA A 62 12.27 -4.28 0.57
N GLY A 63 11.50 -5.37 0.43
CA GLY A 63 12.05 -6.71 0.21
C GLY A 63 12.72 -6.85 -1.15
N LEU A 64 12.10 -6.31 -2.21
CA LEU A 64 12.69 -6.31 -3.56
C LEU A 64 13.97 -5.48 -3.61
N SER A 65 14.01 -4.31 -2.98
CA SER A 65 15.22 -3.49 -2.87
C SER A 65 16.35 -4.23 -2.14
N ALA A 66 16.04 -4.85 -0.99
CA ALA A 66 17.02 -5.65 -0.25
C ALA A 66 17.54 -6.82 -1.10
N ALA A 67 16.65 -7.53 -1.80
CA ALA A 67 17.01 -8.62 -2.70
C ALA A 67 17.96 -8.17 -3.82
N TYR A 68 17.67 -7.01 -4.44
CA TYR A 68 18.52 -6.42 -5.47
C TYR A 68 19.93 -6.15 -4.96
N TYR A 69 20.08 -5.43 -3.86
CA TYR A 69 21.41 -5.10 -3.33
C TYR A 69 22.18 -6.33 -2.86
N LEU A 70 21.52 -7.28 -2.21
CA LEU A 70 22.16 -8.53 -1.80
C LEU A 70 22.62 -9.35 -3.01
N ALA A 71 21.80 -9.45 -4.05
CA ALA A 71 22.18 -10.15 -5.28
C ALA A 71 23.36 -9.47 -5.99
N THR A 72 23.37 -8.14 -6.10
CA THR A 72 24.49 -7.41 -6.69
C THR A 72 25.80 -7.54 -5.88
N MET A 73 25.69 -7.82 -4.57
CA MET A 73 26.83 -8.14 -3.70
C MET A 73 27.27 -9.61 -3.79
N GLY A 74 26.61 -10.45 -4.58
CA GLY A 74 26.95 -11.86 -4.77
C GLY A 74 26.28 -12.84 -3.82
N TYR A 75 25.30 -12.42 -3.04
CA TYR A 75 24.43 -13.34 -2.29
C TYR A 75 23.32 -13.90 -3.18
N VAL A 76 22.74 -15.02 -2.74
CA VAL A 76 21.53 -15.59 -3.36
C VAL A 76 20.40 -15.53 -2.29
N PRO A 77 19.71 -14.39 -2.20
CA PRO A 77 18.59 -14.27 -1.27
C PRO A 77 17.38 -15.03 -1.78
N THR A 78 16.61 -15.60 -0.85
CA THR A 78 15.29 -16.17 -1.12
C THR A 78 14.24 -15.25 -0.53
N VAL A 79 13.33 -14.78 -1.35
CA VAL A 79 12.19 -13.94 -0.95
C VAL A 79 10.96 -14.81 -0.76
N PHE A 80 10.37 -14.76 0.42
CA PHE A 80 9.12 -15.44 0.79
C PHE A 80 7.98 -14.44 0.70
N GLU A 81 6.96 -14.73 -0.09
CA GLU A 81 5.79 -13.89 -0.29
C GLU A 81 4.51 -14.69 -0.04
N LYS A 82 3.63 -14.15 0.82
CA LYS A 82 2.36 -14.80 1.16
C LYS A 82 1.35 -14.81 0.01
N ASN A 83 1.39 -13.81 -0.85
CA ASN A 83 0.49 -13.70 -1.99
C ASN A 83 1.03 -14.48 -3.20
N ALA A 84 0.17 -14.67 -4.20
CA ALA A 84 0.51 -15.37 -5.44
C ALA A 84 1.48 -14.57 -6.32
N GLU A 85 1.42 -13.25 -6.24
CA GLU A 85 2.20 -12.34 -7.08
C GLU A 85 3.11 -11.43 -6.25
N LEU A 86 4.23 -11.05 -6.84
CA LEU A 86 5.24 -10.20 -6.23
C LEU A 86 4.89 -8.71 -6.42
N GLY A 87 5.41 -7.83 -5.56
CA GLY A 87 5.27 -6.38 -5.68
C GLY A 87 4.62 -5.70 -4.46
N GLY A 88 4.00 -6.47 -3.55
CA GLY A 88 3.37 -5.93 -2.34
C GLY A 88 2.35 -4.83 -2.65
N MET A 89 2.41 -3.69 -1.95
CA MET A 89 1.45 -2.58 -2.16
C MET A 89 1.54 -1.94 -3.55
N MET A 90 2.65 -2.03 -4.26
CA MET A 90 2.73 -1.59 -5.66
C MET A 90 1.77 -2.39 -6.55
N ARG A 91 1.55 -3.67 -6.23
CA ARG A 91 0.65 -4.54 -6.97
C ARG A 91 -0.77 -4.53 -6.41
N TYR A 92 -0.92 -4.76 -5.12
CA TYR A 92 -2.21 -5.01 -4.49
C TYR A 92 -2.89 -3.75 -3.95
N GLY A 93 -2.17 -2.65 -3.75
CA GLY A 93 -2.70 -1.41 -3.20
C GLY A 93 -2.82 -0.28 -4.23
N ILE A 94 -1.76 -0.02 -5.00
CA ILE A 94 -1.79 1.05 -6.00
C ILE A 94 -2.64 0.60 -7.20
N PRO A 95 -3.68 1.34 -7.61
CA PRO A 95 -4.52 0.96 -8.74
C PRO A 95 -3.74 0.86 -10.06
N SER A 96 -4.19 -0.04 -10.95
CA SER A 96 -3.48 -0.31 -12.22
C SER A 96 -3.48 0.89 -13.18
N TYR A 97 -4.42 1.83 -13.05
CA TYR A 97 -4.43 3.05 -13.84
C TYR A 97 -3.38 4.08 -13.39
N LYS A 98 -2.77 3.89 -12.21
CA LYS A 98 -1.64 4.71 -11.69
C LYS A 98 -0.30 4.04 -11.88
N LEU A 99 -0.25 2.72 -11.74
CA LEU A 99 0.96 1.92 -11.89
C LEU A 99 0.62 0.61 -12.60
N GLU A 100 1.02 0.51 -13.85
CA GLU A 100 0.85 -0.65 -14.71
C GLU A 100 1.59 -1.86 -14.12
N LYS A 101 0.96 -3.04 -14.11
CA LYS A 101 1.50 -4.21 -13.40
C LYS A 101 2.60 -4.93 -14.17
N ASP A 102 2.62 -4.81 -15.48
CA ASP A 102 3.69 -5.29 -16.37
C ASP A 102 5.02 -4.55 -16.12
N VAL A 103 4.99 -3.28 -15.73
CA VAL A 103 6.18 -2.53 -15.30
C VAL A 103 6.79 -3.17 -14.05
N ILE A 104 5.96 -3.56 -13.08
CA ILE A 104 6.40 -4.24 -11.86
C ILE A 104 7.02 -5.60 -12.22
N ASP A 105 6.39 -6.36 -13.11
CA ASP A 105 6.88 -7.66 -13.53
C ASP A 105 8.23 -7.55 -14.25
N ALA A 106 8.38 -6.55 -15.11
CA ALA A 106 9.64 -6.29 -15.82
C ALA A 106 10.80 -5.94 -14.86
N GLU A 107 10.54 -5.14 -13.82
CA GLU A 107 11.53 -4.85 -12.78
C GLU A 107 11.89 -6.09 -11.95
N ILE A 108 10.91 -6.92 -11.60
CA ILE A 108 11.14 -8.17 -10.87
C ILE A 108 11.96 -9.16 -11.71
N ASP A 109 11.78 -9.20 -13.02
CA ASP A 109 12.55 -10.07 -13.90
C ASP A 109 14.05 -9.75 -13.92
N VAL A 110 14.42 -8.49 -13.70
CA VAL A 110 15.84 -8.14 -13.47
C VAL A 110 16.38 -8.83 -12.23
N LEU A 111 15.61 -8.90 -11.14
CA LEU A 111 16.00 -9.59 -9.91
C LEU A 111 16.13 -11.10 -10.12
N LYS A 112 15.20 -11.71 -10.87
CA LYS A 112 15.27 -13.13 -11.24
C LYS A 112 16.54 -13.41 -12.06
N LYS A 113 16.88 -12.57 -13.03
CA LYS A 113 18.11 -12.67 -13.82
C LYS A 113 19.38 -12.48 -12.99
N LEU A 114 19.31 -11.73 -11.89
CA LEU A 114 20.39 -11.62 -10.89
C LEU A 114 20.53 -12.87 -10.01
N GLY A 115 19.57 -13.81 -10.08
CA GLY A 115 19.57 -15.07 -9.32
C GLY A 115 18.87 -14.99 -7.98
N VAL A 116 17.99 -14.00 -7.75
CA VAL A 116 17.09 -13.97 -6.59
C VAL A 116 16.07 -15.09 -6.71
N GLU A 117 15.89 -15.86 -5.66
CA GLU A 117 14.86 -16.89 -5.57
C GLU A 117 13.59 -16.30 -4.98
N PHE A 118 12.42 -16.64 -5.55
CA PHE A 118 11.11 -16.21 -5.07
C PHE A 118 10.24 -17.44 -4.72
N ARG A 119 9.61 -17.38 -3.56
CA ARG A 119 8.64 -18.36 -3.08
C ARG A 119 7.34 -17.66 -2.75
N CYS A 120 6.45 -17.60 -3.73
CA CYS A 120 5.09 -17.10 -3.57
C CYS A 120 4.20 -18.12 -2.84
N ASN A 121 3.01 -17.69 -2.40
CA ASN A 121 2.07 -18.49 -1.63
C ASN A 121 2.73 -19.16 -0.41
N THR A 122 3.67 -18.44 0.22
CA THR A 122 4.43 -18.92 1.36
C THR A 122 4.42 -17.87 2.47
N GLU A 123 3.53 -18.02 3.43
CA GLU A 123 3.41 -17.13 4.56
C GLU A 123 4.35 -17.59 5.68
N VAL A 124 5.31 -16.74 6.04
CA VAL A 124 6.15 -16.99 7.22
C VAL A 124 5.30 -16.76 8.45
N ASP A 125 5.28 -17.72 9.34
CA ASP A 125 4.45 -17.91 10.52
C ASP A 125 3.28 -18.90 10.35
N LYS A 126 2.88 -19.21 9.10
CA LYS A 126 1.85 -20.22 8.82
C LYS A 126 2.45 -21.43 8.09
N ASP A 127 3.02 -21.21 6.91
CA ASP A 127 3.53 -22.28 6.05
C ASP A 127 4.97 -22.67 6.44
N VAL A 128 5.76 -21.66 6.83
CA VAL A 128 7.14 -21.83 7.32
C VAL A 128 7.38 -20.93 8.54
N THR A 129 8.28 -21.32 9.42
CA THR A 129 8.65 -20.51 10.59
C THR A 129 10.09 -20.05 10.51
N ILE A 130 10.43 -18.97 11.21
CA ILE A 130 11.83 -18.48 11.30
C ILE A 130 12.74 -19.59 11.83
N GLU A 131 12.31 -20.35 12.84
CA GLU A 131 13.08 -21.48 13.39
C GLU A 131 13.24 -22.63 12.38
N GLY A 132 12.21 -22.91 11.56
CA GLY A 132 12.31 -23.85 10.45
C GLY A 132 13.35 -23.39 9.42
N LEU A 133 13.28 -22.16 9.00
CA LEU A 133 14.24 -21.57 8.05
C LEU A 133 15.68 -21.56 8.59
N LYS A 134 15.89 -21.33 9.90
CA LYS A 134 17.21 -21.48 10.52
C LYS A 134 17.74 -22.91 10.39
N LYS A 135 16.89 -23.93 10.61
CA LYS A 135 17.25 -25.35 10.42
C LYS A 135 17.58 -25.66 8.96
N ASP A 136 16.89 -25.01 8.01
CA ASP A 136 17.17 -25.11 6.56
C ASP A 136 18.44 -24.36 6.13
N GLY A 137 19.14 -23.76 7.09
CA GLY A 137 20.44 -23.14 6.89
C GLY A 137 20.42 -21.64 6.58
N TYR A 138 19.28 -20.97 6.68
CA TYR A 138 19.22 -19.51 6.59
C TYR A 138 19.94 -18.87 7.79
N LYS A 139 20.82 -17.89 7.51
CA LYS A 139 21.68 -17.25 8.50
C LYS A 139 21.31 -15.82 8.83
N ALA A 140 20.55 -15.18 7.95
CA ALA A 140 20.05 -13.83 8.13
C ALA A 140 18.61 -13.74 7.64
N PHE A 141 17.86 -12.82 8.27
CA PHE A 141 16.44 -12.59 7.99
C PHE A 141 16.21 -11.08 7.82
N TYR A 142 15.60 -10.70 6.70
CA TYR A 142 15.17 -9.34 6.45
C TYR A 142 13.64 -9.30 6.43
N VAL A 143 13.05 -8.65 7.43
CA VAL A 143 11.59 -8.58 7.56
C VAL A 143 11.07 -7.34 6.85
N ALA A 144 10.26 -7.54 5.81
CA ALA A 144 9.74 -6.52 4.91
C ALA A 144 8.22 -6.69 4.65
N ILE A 145 7.48 -7.04 5.70
CA ILE A 145 6.05 -7.40 5.62
C ILE A 145 5.10 -6.22 5.35
N GLY A 146 5.60 -4.99 5.43
CA GLY A 146 4.81 -3.77 5.20
C GLY A 146 3.74 -3.51 6.26
N CYS A 147 2.82 -2.58 5.97
CA CYS A 147 1.71 -2.19 6.84
C CYS A 147 0.39 -2.58 6.19
N GLN A 148 0.00 -3.84 6.30
CA GLN A 148 -1.18 -4.40 5.63
C GLN A 148 -2.42 -4.45 6.52
N GLY A 149 -2.31 -4.12 7.80
CA GLY A 149 -3.46 -3.96 8.70
C GLY A 149 -4.03 -2.56 8.56
N GLY A 150 -5.30 -2.45 8.26
CA GLY A 150 -6.01 -1.18 8.32
C GLY A 150 -6.59 -0.92 9.70
N ARG A 151 -7.30 0.19 9.84
CA ARG A 151 -7.93 0.59 11.09
C ARG A 151 -9.40 0.87 10.87
N TYR A 152 -10.21 0.48 11.85
CA TYR A 152 -11.59 0.91 12.00
C TYR A 152 -11.67 2.12 12.93
N PRO A 153 -12.65 3.00 12.76
CA PRO A 153 -12.76 4.22 13.56
C PRO A 153 -13.15 3.97 15.03
N GLY A 154 -13.65 2.78 15.37
CA GLY A 154 -14.15 2.46 16.72
C GLY A 154 -15.52 3.06 17.02
N VAL A 155 -16.37 3.18 16.02
CA VAL A 155 -17.76 3.64 16.14
C VAL A 155 -18.73 2.47 16.01
N ASP A 156 -20.00 2.69 16.38
CA ASP A 156 -21.01 1.65 16.32
C ASP A 156 -21.17 1.10 14.90
N ASN A 157 -21.23 -0.22 14.78
CA ASN A 157 -21.38 -1.00 13.54
C ASN A 157 -20.25 -0.82 12.49
N ASP A 158 -19.06 -0.38 12.87
CA ASP A 158 -17.96 -0.17 11.93
C ASP A 158 -17.42 -1.46 11.28
N HIS A 159 -17.81 -2.62 11.80
CA HIS A 159 -17.52 -3.95 11.22
C HIS A 159 -18.75 -4.59 10.54
N ALA A 160 -19.79 -3.83 10.23
CA ALA A 160 -21.00 -4.33 9.58
C ALA A 160 -20.71 -4.91 8.18
N GLU A 161 -21.62 -5.74 7.67
CA GLU A 161 -21.56 -6.17 6.28
C GLU A 161 -21.63 -4.95 5.34
N GLY A 162 -20.75 -4.89 4.34
CA GLY A 162 -20.61 -3.72 3.47
C GLY A 162 -19.54 -2.72 3.92
N THR A 163 -18.86 -2.97 5.07
CA THR A 163 -17.70 -2.15 5.47
C THR A 163 -16.38 -2.81 5.09
N TYR A 164 -15.41 -2.01 4.72
CA TYR A 164 -14.09 -2.46 4.23
C TYR A 164 -12.98 -1.60 4.79
N ILE A 165 -11.82 -2.22 5.01
CA ILE A 165 -10.56 -1.50 5.17
C ILE A 165 -9.98 -1.22 3.78
N ALA A 166 -9.41 -0.04 3.57
CA ALA A 166 -8.92 0.40 2.27
C ALA A 166 -7.96 -0.58 1.60
N VAL A 167 -7.02 -1.16 2.35
CA VAL A 167 -6.03 -2.10 1.79
C VAL A 167 -6.67 -3.40 1.30
N ASP A 168 -7.69 -3.90 2.01
CA ASP A 168 -8.41 -5.11 1.62
C ASP A 168 -9.31 -4.82 0.42
N TYR A 169 -9.99 -3.66 0.41
CA TYR A 169 -10.80 -3.22 -0.72
C TYR A 169 -9.98 -3.08 -2.00
N LEU A 170 -8.82 -2.41 -1.94
CA LEU A 170 -7.97 -2.23 -3.12
C LEU A 170 -7.36 -3.54 -3.61
N LYS A 171 -7.02 -4.45 -2.68
CA LYS A 171 -6.57 -5.79 -3.02
C LYS A 171 -7.66 -6.59 -3.71
N ASP A 172 -8.88 -6.61 -3.17
CA ASP A 172 -10.03 -7.27 -3.80
C ASP A 172 -10.31 -6.70 -5.19
N ALA A 173 -10.28 -5.37 -5.33
CA ALA A 173 -10.45 -4.70 -6.62
C ALA A 173 -9.36 -5.06 -7.64
N TYR A 174 -8.14 -5.34 -7.19
CA TYR A 174 -7.06 -5.83 -8.04
C TYR A 174 -7.27 -7.29 -8.46
N GLU A 175 -7.63 -8.17 -7.52
CA GLU A 175 -7.80 -9.60 -7.74
C GLU A 175 -9.09 -9.89 -8.57
N ASN A 176 -10.14 -9.08 -8.37
CA ASN A 176 -11.46 -9.23 -9.00
C ASN A 176 -11.78 -8.04 -9.93
N ARG A 177 -10.91 -7.78 -10.91
CA ARG A 177 -10.94 -6.58 -11.79
C ARG A 177 -12.24 -6.35 -12.55
N ASP A 178 -12.98 -7.41 -12.84
CA ASP A 178 -14.24 -7.35 -13.60
C ASP A 178 -15.47 -7.12 -12.71
N THR A 179 -15.27 -7.04 -11.39
CA THR A 179 -16.35 -6.78 -10.44
C THR A 179 -16.93 -5.39 -10.71
N LYS A 180 -18.25 -5.36 -10.96
CA LYS A 180 -19.03 -4.12 -11.06
C LYS A 180 -19.84 -3.92 -9.79
N PHE A 181 -20.07 -2.67 -9.48
CA PHE A 181 -20.87 -2.28 -8.33
C PHE A 181 -21.72 -1.07 -8.69
N ASP A 182 -23.04 -1.23 -8.62
CA ASP A 182 -24.02 -0.17 -8.87
C ASP A 182 -24.71 0.19 -7.55
N GLY A 183 -24.08 1.07 -6.78
CA GLY A 183 -24.59 1.50 -5.47
C GLY A 183 -23.78 2.69 -4.97
N ASP A 184 -24.15 3.15 -3.78
CA ASP A 184 -23.56 4.32 -3.14
C ASP A 184 -22.35 3.91 -2.28
N VAL A 185 -21.21 4.57 -2.50
CA VAL A 185 -19.96 4.30 -1.79
C VAL A 185 -19.53 5.52 -0.99
N VAL A 186 -19.25 5.29 0.28
CA VAL A 186 -18.66 6.30 1.16
C VAL A 186 -17.23 5.89 1.52
N VAL A 187 -16.27 6.79 1.31
CA VAL A 187 -14.87 6.60 1.70
C VAL A 187 -14.53 7.55 2.85
N VAL A 188 -14.05 6.99 3.95
CA VAL A 188 -13.65 7.74 5.14
C VAL A 188 -12.13 7.86 5.18
N GLY A 189 -11.63 9.08 5.03
CA GLY A 189 -10.20 9.40 5.05
C GLY A 189 -9.84 10.55 4.11
N GLY A 190 -8.71 11.23 4.36
CA GLY A 190 -8.25 12.41 3.62
C GLY A 190 -6.93 12.24 2.86
N GLY A 191 -6.34 11.05 2.86
CA GLY A 191 -5.05 10.77 2.21
C GLY A 191 -5.17 10.19 0.79
N ASN A 192 -4.03 10.00 0.11
CA ASN A 192 -3.98 9.44 -1.25
C ASN A 192 -4.63 8.06 -1.35
N VAL A 193 -4.54 7.23 -0.30
CA VAL A 193 -5.21 5.91 -0.28
C VAL A 193 -6.73 6.04 -0.33
N ALA A 194 -7.30 7.07 0.34
CA ALA A 194 -8.73 7.34 0.25
C ALA A 194 -9.13 7.77 -1.17
N ILE A 195 -8.31 8.60 -1.82
CA ILE A 195 -8.49 8.95 -3.23
C ILE A 195 -8.45 7.71 -4.13
N ASP A 196 -7.49 6.80 -3.91
CA ASP A 196 -7.38 5.56 -4.67
C ASP A 196 -8.65 4.69 -4.51
N CYS A 197 -9.17 4.57 -3.28
CA CYS A 197 -10.42 3.84 -3.03
C CYS A 197 -11.61 4.49 -3.73
N ALA A 198 -11.76 5.81 -3.63
CA ALA A 198 -12.87 6.53 -4.21
C ALA A 198 -12.88 6.45 -5.74
N ARG A 199 -11.73 6.66 -6.39
CA ARG A 199 -11.59 6.54 -7.85
C ARG A 199 -11.78 5.10 -8.33
N THR A 200 -11.30 4.11 -7.55
CA THR A 200 -11.52 2.69 -7.86
C THR A 200 -13.00 2.36 -7.79
N ALA A 201 -13.73 2.82 -6.76
CA ALA A 201 -15.16 2.61 -6.64
C ALA A 201 -15.93 3.23 -7.81
N HIS A 202 -15.59 4.47 -8.19
CA HIS A 202 -16.17 5.11 -9.38
C HIS A 202 -15.94 4.28 -10.65
N ARG A 203 -14.71 3.79 -10.87
CA ARG A 203 -14.35 2.97 -12.05
C ARG A 203 -14.99 1.57 -12.04
N GLN A 204 -15.33 1.04 -10.88
CA GLN A 204 -16.13 -0.16 -10.74
C GLN A 204 -17.62 0.06 -11.06
N GLY A 205 -18.06 1.31 -11.20
CA GLY A 205 -19.44 1.67 -11.60
C GLY A 205 -20.31 2.11 -10.43
N ALA A 206 -19.75 2.50 -9.29
CA ALA A 206 -20.51 3.09 -8.19
C ALA A 206 -21.34 4.28 -8.69
N LYS A 207 -22.59 4.34 -8.24
CA LYS A 207 -23.57 5.37 -8.63
C LYS A 207 -23.18 6.74 -8.09
N ASN A 208 -22.86 6.79 -6.81
CA ASN A 208 -22.33 7.98 -6.15
C ASN A 208 -21.11 7.59 -5.31
N VAL A 209 -20.09 8.43 -5.32
CA VAL A 209 -18.91 8.27 -4.47
C VAL A 209 -18.70 9.53 -3.65
N ASN A 210 -18.89 9.40 -2.34
CA ASN A 210 -18.69 10.45 -1.37
C ASN A 210 -17.46 10.15 -0.50
N MET A 211 -16.55 11.10 -0.42
CA MET A 211 -15.37 11.00 0.42
C MET A 211 -15.48 11.98 1.58
N PHE A 212 -15.17 11.52 2.80
CA PHE A 212 -15.24 12.32 4.02
C PHE A 212 -13.87 12.38 4.70
N ALA A 213 -13.37 13.58 4.93
CA ALA A 213 -12.08 13.83 5.57
C ALA A 213 -12.27 14.65 6.85
N LEU A 214 -11.50 14.33 7.89
CA LEU A 214 -11.45 15.11 9.13
C LEU A 214 -10.89 16.53 8.90
N GLU A 215 -9.95 16.62 7.98
CA GLU A 215 -9.21 17.83 7.66
C GLU A 215 -10.05 18.80 6.84
N THR A 216 -9.67 20.08 6.90
CA THR A 216 -10.15 21.07 5.94
C THR A 216 -9.55 20.81 4.56
N ARG A 217 -10.05 21.50 3.54
CA ARG A 217 -9.51 21.37 2.18
C ARG A 217 -8.02 21.72 2.09
N GLU A 218 -7.59 22.71 2.86
CA GLU A 218 -6.21 23.22 2.87
C GLU A 218 -5.24 22.31 3.61
N THR A 219 -5.74 21.54 4.58
CA THR A 219 -4.92 20.67 5.44
C THR A 219 -5.05 19.19 5.11
N MET A 220 -5.85 18.84 4.12
CA MET A 220 -6.05 17.49 3.66
C MET A 220 -4.72 16.88 3.17
N PRO A 221 -4.32 15.68 3.65
CA PRO A 221 -3.00 15.12 3.40
C PRO A 221 -2.82 14.56 1.98
N ALA A 222 -3.89 14.36 1.21
CA ALA A 222 -3.79 13.95 -0.18
C ALA A 222 -3.12 15.05 -1.03
N SER A 223 -2.36 14.66 -2.05
CA SER A 223 -1.73 15.61 -2.96
C SER A 223 -2.77 16.39 -3.79
N ILE A 224 -2.41 17.61 -4.16
CA ILE A 224 -3.30 18.48 -4.92
C ILE A 224 -3.72 17.85 -6.26
N ASP A 225 -2.78 17.17 -6.93
CA ASP A 225 -3.05 16.52 -8.20
C ASP A 225 -4.03 15.34 -8.03
N GLU A 226 -3.84 14.50 -7.00
CA GLU A 226 -4.75 13.40 -6.67
C GLU A 226 -6.18 13.88 -6.37
N ILE A 227 -6.29 14.97 -5.59
CA ILE A 227 -7.58 15.58 -5.27
C ILE A 227 -8.25 16.10 -6.55
N LYS A 228 -7.48 16.74 -7.44
CA LYS A 228 -7.99 17.25 -8.71
C LYS A 228 -8.53 16.12 -9.58
N GLU A 229 -7.76 15.04 -9.73
CA GLU A 229 -8.16 13.87 -10.50
C GLU A 229 -9.43 13.20 -9.94
N ALA A 230 -9.58 13.13 -8.61
CA ALA A 230 -10.80 12.62 -7.99
C ALA A 230 -12.03 13.48 -8.31
N LEU A 231 -11.88 14.80 -8.27
CA LEU A 231 -12.95 15.74 -8.62
C LEU A 231 -13.33 15.65 -10.10
N GLU A 232 -12.35 15.47 -11.00
CA GLU A 232 -12.58 15.25 -12.43
C GLU A 232 -13.35 13.95 -12.71
N GLU A 233 -13.22 12.94 -11.82
CA GLU A 233 -14.00 11.70 -11.85
C GLU A 233 -15.30 11.78 -11.02
N ASN A 234 -15.81 12.99 -10.73
CA ASN A 234 -17.05 13.24 -10.01
C ASN A 234 -17.11 12.68 -8.56
N VAL A 235 -15.98 12.47 -7.91
CA VAL A 235 -15.93 12.16 -6.48
C VAL A 235 -16.31 13.41 -5.70
N VAL A 236 -17.29 13.30 -4.80
CA VAL A 236 -17.68 14.40 -3.89
C VAL A 236 -16.82 14.36 -2.64
N ILE A 237 -16.09 15.43 -2.36
CA ILE A 237 -15.21 15.52 -1.19
C ILE A 237 -15.80 16.43 -0.14
N ASN A 238 -16.10 15.86 1.03
CA ASN A 238 -16.68 16.53 2.19
C ASN A 238 -15.59 16.68 3.27
N ASN A 239 -15.15 17.90 3.50
CA ASN A 239 -14.11 18.21 4.47
C ASN A 239 -14.70 18.57 5.85
N SER A 240 -13.90 18.35 6.91
CA SER A 240 -14.21 18.64 8.30
C SER A 240 -15.38 17.79 8.86
N TRP A 241 -15.36 16.50 8.56
CA TRP A 241 -16.33 15.53 9.05
C TRP A 241 -15.65 14.26 9.54
N GLY A 242 -16.05 13.77 10.72
CA GLY A 242 -15.61 12.49 11.27
C GLY A 242 -16.77 11.52 11.45
N PRO A 243 -16.53 10.20 11.33
CA PRO A 243 -17.58 9.20 11.51
C PRO A 243 -18.12 9.22 12.96
N LYS A 244 -19.43 9.01 13.11
CA LYS A 244 -20.11 8.93 14.40
C LYS A 244 -20.67 7.53 14.64
N GLU A 245 -21.42 7.01 13.68
CA GLU A 245 -22.03 5.68 13.73
C GLU A 245 -22.38 5.21 12.32
N LEU A 246 -22.51 3.90 12.12
CA LEU A 246 -23.10 3.31 10.93
C LEU A 246 -24.47 2.74 11.28
N LYS A 247 -25.43 2.92 10.38
CA LYS A 247 -26.74 2.29 10.47
C LYS A 247 -26.77 1.03 9.60
N VAL A 248 -27.45 0.03 10.12
CA VAL A 248 -27.58 -1.27 9.46
C VAL A 248 -29.05 -1.67 9.35
N ASP A 249 -29.35 -2.48 8.37
CA ASP A 249 -30.66 -3.12 8.25
C ASP A 249 -30.79 -4.34 9.19
N GLU A 250 -31.94 -5.03 9.10
CA GLU A 250 -32.23 -6.22 9.92
C GLU A 250 -31.25 -7.39 9.64
N SER A 251 -30.58 -7.40 8.50
CA SER A 251 -29.55 -8.40 8.16
C SER A 251 -28.16 -8.06 8.70
N GLY A 252 -27.95 -6.85 9.20
CA GLY A 252 -26.66 -6.34 9.65
C GLY A 252 -25.81 -5.71 8.54
N LYS A 253 -26.41 -5.44 7.37
CA LYS A 253 -25.74 -4.77 6.26
C LYS A 253 -25.87 -3.25 6.42
N VAL A 254 -24.78 -2.52 6.12
CA VAL A 254 -24.76 -1.05 6.17
C VAL A 254 -25.77 -0.44 5.19
N THR A 255 -26.50 0.59 5.66
CA THR A 255 -27.47 1.36 4.88
C THR A 255 -27.14 2.84 4.84
N SER A 256 -26.51 3.37 5.88
CA SER A 256 -26.03 4.75 5.93
C SER A 256 -24.91 4.92 6.94
N ILE A 257 -24.21 6.03 6.84
CA ILE A 257 -23.22 6.45 7.84
C ILE A 257 -23.55 7.87 8.31
N VAL A 258 -23.48 8.08 9.62
CA VAL A 258 -23.66 9.38 10.25
C VAL A 258 -22.30 9.96 10.57
N PHE A 259 -22.10 11.20 10.18
CA PHE A 259 -20.92 12.00 10.48
C PHE A 259 -21.22 13.09 11.49
N LYS A 260 -20.21 13.53 12.21
CA LYS A 260 -20.21 14.70 13.10
C LYS A 260 -19.16 15.70 12.65
N LYS A 261 -19.45 16.98 12.85
CA LYS A 261 -18.56 18.07 12.42
C LYS A 261 -17.23 18.02 13.15
N CYS A 262 -16.13 17.96 12.40
CA CYS A 262 -14.79 18.09 12.95
C CYS A 262 -14.39 19.57 13.00
N THR A 263 -14.14 20.10 14.20
CA THR A 263 -13.78 21.50 14.41
C THR A 263 -12.26 21.74 14.45
N ALA A 264 -11.49 20.73 14.81
CA ALA A 264 -10.04 20.73 14.76
C ALA A 264 -9.51 19.30 14.67
N THR A 265 -8.44 19.07 13.93
CA THR A 265 -7.73 17.77 13.83
C THR A 265 -6.49 17.72 14.71
N ILE A 266 -5.84 18.87 14.92
CA ILE A 266 -4.61 19.01 15.71
C ILE A 266 -4.89 19.95 16.89
N VAL A 267 -4.59 19.50 18.10
CA VAL A 267 -4.62 20.29 19.34
C VAL A 267 -3.27 20.13 20.02
N ASP A 268 -2.66 21.25 20.42
CA ASP A 268 -1.34 21.29 21.06
C ASP A 268 -0.24 20.52 20.27
N GLY A 269 -0.31 20.60 18.92
CA GLY A 269 0.65 19.95 18.02
C GLY A 269 0.49 18.43 17.91
N LYS A 270 -0.56 17.84 18.48
CA LYS A 270 -0.86 16.41 18.42
C LYS A 270 -2.18 16.16 17.69
N PHE A 271 -2.24 15.03 16.97
CA PHE A 271 -3.48 14.56 16.38
C PHE A 271 -4.48 14.21 17.51
N ASN A 272 -5.49 15.05 17.65
CA ASN A 272 -6.53 14.94 18.66
C ASN A 272 -7.83 15.59 18.14
N PRO A 273 -8.58 14.91 17.26
CA PRO A 273 -9.75 15.48 16.62
C PRO A 273 -10.82 15.94 17.65
N GLN A 274 -11.31 17.17 17.46
CA GLN A 274 -12.40 17.75 18.23
C GLN A 274 -13.65 17.83 17.37
N TYR A 275 -14.81 17.63 18.00
CA TYR A 275 -16.07 17.54 17.28
C TYR A 275 -17.15 18.44 17.89
N ASP A 276 -18.02 18.97 17.03
CA ASP A 276 -19.31 19.49 17.41
C ASP A 276 -20.36 18.37 17.24
N GLU A 277 -20.78 17.79 18.36
CA GLU A 277 -21.75 16.69 18.38
C GLU A 277 -23.17 17.13 17.99
N SER A 278 -23.45 18.45 17.96
CA SER A 278 -24.75 19.00 17.57
C SER A 278 -24.94 19.11 16.07
N GLU A 279 -23.82 19.18 15.31
CA GLU A 279 -23.83 19.26 13.85
C GLU A 279 -23.52 17.88 13.26
N THR A 280 -24.54 17.22 12.72
CA THR A 280 -24.43 15.88 12.14
C THR A 280 -24.93 15.85 10.70
N MET A 281 -24.41 14.89 9.92
CA MET A 281 -24.82 14.63 8.55
C MET A 281 -24.94 13.12 8.35
N GLU A 282 -26.08 12.68 7.82
CA GLU A 282 -26.30 11.29 7.43
C GLU A 282 -26.22 11.14 5.91
N ILE A 283 -25.55 10.09 5.44
CA ILE A 283 -25.37 9.77 4.01
C ILE A 283 -25.69 8.30 3.81
N ASP A 284 -26.53 8.02 2.83
CA ASP A 284 -26.80 6.64 2.40
C ASP A 284 -25.53 6.00 1.84
N ALA A 285 -25.34 4.72 2.16
CA ALA A 285 -24.18 3.97 1.71
C ALA A 285 -24.50 2.47 1.62
N ASP A 286 -24.20 1.87 0.47
CA ASP A 286 -24.19 0.42 0.29
C ASP A 286 -22.83 -0.19 0.64
N LYS A 287 -21.77 0.63 0.56
CA LYS A 287 -20.40 0.30 0.99
C LYS A 287 -19.76 1.46 1.72
N VAL A 288 -19.04 1.16 2.80
CA VAL A 288 -18.20 2.13 3.53
C VAL A 288 -16.76 1.62 3.56
N ILE A 289 -15.82 2.45 3.11
CA ILE A 289 -14.40 2.11 3.02
C ILE A 289 -13.61 3.00 3.97
N PHE A 290 -12.94 2.40 4.96
CA PHE A 290 -12.12 3.12 5.92
C PHE A 290 -10.66 3.20 5.46
N ALA A 291 -10.22 4.41 5.12
CA ALA A 291 -8.85 4.76 4.69
C ALA A 291 -8.15 5.66 5.73
N ILE A 292 -8.28 5.31 7.02
CA ILE A 292 -7.87 6.11 8.17
C ILE A 292 -6.54 5.66 8.80
N GLY A 293 -5.69 5.04 8.03
CA GLY A 293 -4.35 4.63 8.42
C GLY A 293 -4.13 3.13 8.37
N GLN A 294 -2.87 2.76 8.46
CA GLN A 294 -2.38 1.39 8.34
C GLN A 294 -1.44 1.06 9.48
N ALA A 295 -1.31 -0.22 9.79
CA ALA A 295 -0.42 -0.74 10.82
C ALA A 295 0.27 -2.03 10.35
N VAL A 296 1.41 -2.33 10.96
CA VAL A 296 2.08 -3.61 10.80
C VAL A 296 1.30 -4.69 11.56
N VAL A 297 1.03 -5.79 10.89
CA VAL A 297 0.44 -6.99 11.51
C VAL A 297 1.54 -8.01 11.69
N TRP A 298 2.05 -8.13 12.91
CA TRP A 298 3.18 -9.00 13.23
C TRP A 298 2.80 -10.48 13.34
N GLY A 299 1.58 -10.79 13.73
CA GLY A 299 1.20 -12.15 14.10
C GLY A 299 2.14 -12.71 15.18
N ASP A 300 2.45 -14.00 15.09
CA ASP A 300 3.41 -14.69 15.96
C ASP A 300 4.81 -14.82 15.34
N MET A 301 5.05 -14.23 14.17
CA MET A 301 6.28 -14.41 13.38
C MET A 301 7.58 -14.17 14.18
N LEU A 302 7.59 -13.18 15.05
CA LEU A 302 8.76 -12.84 15.87
C LEU A 302 8.72 -13.44 17.28
N LYS A 303 7.71 -14.25 17.60
CA LYS A 303 7.57 -14.91 18.89
C LYS A 303 8.75 -15.88 19.13
N GLY A 304 9.37 -15.78 20.29
CA GLY A 304 10.56 -16.57 20.62
C GLY A 304 11.86 -16.02 20.03
N THR A 305 11.83 -14.89 19.32
CA THR A 305 13.05 -14.18 18.91
C THR A 305 13.45 -13.12 19.96
N ASN A 306 14.68 -12.60 19.85
CA ASN A 306 15.17 -11.51 20.70
C ASN A 306 14.88 -10.11 20.10
N VAL A 307 14.07 -10.03 19.06
CA VAL A 307 13.70 -8.78 18.42
C VAL A 307 12.73 -8.01 19.32
N LYS A 308 13.04 -6.72 19.58
CA LYS A 308 12.15 -5.81 20.30
C LYS A 308 11.65 -4.74 19.33
N PHE A 309 10.38 -4.35 19.46
CA PHE A 309 9.71 -3.31 18.66
C PHE A 309 8.73 -2.52 19.51
#